data_f17696126b909c7c2d7fb5bb5dedf9f1
#
_entry.id   f17696126b909c7c2d7fb5bb5dedf9f1
#
_cell.length_a   1.000
_cell.length_b   1.000
_cell.length_c   1.000
_cell.angle_alpha   90.00
_cell.angle_beta   90.00
_cell.angle_gamma   90.00
#
_symmetry.space_group_name_H-M   'P 1'
#
loop_
_entity.id
_entity.type
_entity.pdbx_description
1 polymer ?
#
loop_
_entity_poly.entity_id
_entity_poly.type
_entity_poly.pdbx_seq_one_letter_code
_entity_poly.pdbx_strand_id
1 'polypeptide(L)'
;MRKLRITICCILAFSIVEAQNGFSIIGVDKEVNPYQYTVQKRGEFKQAAVSSAHPLASMVGAVVMKKGGNAFDAAIATQLVLAVVYPNAGNIGGGGFLLGRKVNGDLIGIDYREAAPEKANRDMYLDKNGNPQMNLSLAGHLASGIPGTVAGLFATMPYAKLSFENLIQPAIDIASKGYVLTEKEAGSLNSVRESITKNSTQPTALVRATKWKVGDTLVQKELAATLTLIQKEGARGFYDGKTAELIVAEMQRGGGIISLADLKNYTAKLRNPISFNYRGHEIISFAPPSSGGILIAQMMKMVEKYPMSKYGFQSTKSVQLMIEAERRAYADRAEFMGDPDFFKVPVKTLMSDAYLTQRMSDYNPDKAGVSATVKAGIIKESEETTHLSIVDPAGNMVSVTTTLNNSYGNRTVVGGAGFMLNNEMDDFSVKPGVPNMYGAIGGEANSIQPGKRMLSSMTPTLVLKDKKPYITIGTPGGTTIPTSVYQALINVIDFNM
;
A
#
# COMPACT_ATOMS: atom_id res chain seq x y z
N MET A 1 -57.76 -48.35 14.65
CA MET A 1 -56.37 -47.96 15.02
C MET A 1 -55.48 -48.16 13.83
N ARG A 2 -55.25 -47.12 13.06
CA ARG A 2 -54.19 -46.98 11.99
C ARG A 2 -54.51 -45.71 11.21
N LYS A 3 -53.97 -44.58 11.64
CA LYS A 3 -53.78 -43.36 10.85
C LYS A 3 -53.12 -42.33 11.76
N LEU A 4 -51.80 -42.40 11.92
CA LEU A 4 -50.99 -41.27 12.38
C LEU A 4 -49.52 -41.61 12.28
N ARG A 5 -48.94 -41.52 11.10
CA ARG A 5 -47.46 -41.54 10.85
C ARG A 5 -47.18 -41.26 9.39
N ILE A 6 -47.40 -40.08 8.90
CA ILE A 6 -46.72 -39.51 7.68
C ILE A 6 -46.99 -38.00 7.71
N THR A 7 -46.26 -37.23 8.49
CA THR A 7 -46.19 -35.77 8.33
C THR A 7 -45.00 -35.18 9.12
N ILE A 8 -43.86 -35.83 9.21
CA ILE A 8 -42.63 -35.24 9.83
C ILE A 8 -41.37 -35.50 8.98
N CYS A 9 -41.48 -35.64 7.68
CA CYS A 9 -40.27 -35.80 6.82
C CYS A 9 -40.08 -34.71 5.76
N CYS A 10 -40.92 -33.67 5.69
CA CYS A 10 -40.79 -32.64 4.65
C CYS A 10 -40.28 -31.28 5.13
N ILE A 11 -39.96 -31.10 6.43
CA ILE A 11 -39.49 -29.78 6.95
C ILE A 11 -37.96 -29.71 7.10
N LEU A 12 -37.24 -30.81 6.97
CA LEU A 12 -35.77 -30.83 7.08
C LEU A 12 -35.02 -30.72 5.76
N ALA A 13 -35.70 -30.65 4.62
CA ALA A 13 -35.05 -30.57 3.30
C ALA A 13 -34.93 -29.15 2.74
N PHE A 14 -35.47 -28.12 3.41
CA PHE A 14 -35.42 -26.73 2.91
C PHE A 14 -34.32 -25.89 3.53
N SER A 15 -33.56 -26.38 4.51
CA SER A 15 -32.51 -25.61 5.20
C SER A 15 -31.09 -25.86 4.66
N ILE A 16 -30.92 -26.71 3.64
CA ILE A 16 -29.58 -27.05 3.10
C ILE A 16 -29.30 -26.44 1.71
N VAL A 17 -30.27 -25.75 1.10
CA VAL A 17 -30.08 -25.19 -0.26
C VAL A 17 -29.59 -23.74 -0.24
N GLU A 18 -29.61 -23.02 0.89
CA GLU A 18 -29.06 -21.66 0.95
C GLU A 18 -27.56 -21.58 1.24
N ALA A 19 -26.87 -22.68 1.55
CA ALA A 19 -25.44 -22.69 1.86
C ALA A 19 -24.52 -22.84 0.64
N GLN A 20 -25.08 -22.92 -0.58
CA GLN A 20 -24.28 -23.05 -1.83
C GLN A 20 -24.37 -21.87 -2.80
N ASN A 21 -25.12 -20.84 -2.48
CA ASN A 21 -25.03 -19.59 -3.25
C ASN A 21 -23.88 -18.77 -2.71
N GLY A 22 -22.72 -18.88 -3.39
CA GLY A 22 -21.54 -18.11 -3.06
C GLY A 22 -21.86 -16.65 -2.80
N PHE A 23 -21.10 -16.05 -1.89
CA PHE A 23 -21.16 -14.63 -1.45
C PHE A 23 -20.89 -13.67 -2.63
N SER A 24 -21.73 -13.71 -3.66
CA SER A 24 -21.61 -12.81 -4.80
C SER A 24 -22.38 -11.52 -4.52
N ILE A 25 -21.64 -10.41 -4.48
CA ILE A 25 -22.18 -9.06 -4.33
C ILE A 25 -22.08 -8.26 -5.63
N ILE A 26 -21.60 -8.90 -6.70
CA ILE A 26 -21.31 -8.29 -8.00
C ILE A 26 -22.36 -8.69 -9.05
N GLY A 27 -22.80 -7.74 -9.84
CA GLY A 27 -23.68 -7.93 -11.00
C GLY A 27 -24.83 -6.93 -11.05
N VAL A 28 -25.63 -6.97 -12.12
CA VAL A 28 -26.70 -5.99 -12.40
C VAL A 28 -27.74 -5.95 -11.29
N ASP A 29 -28.08 -7.12 -10.73
CA ASP A 29 -29.06 -7.26 -9.62
C ASP A 29 -28.38 -7.38 -8.25
N LYS A 30 -27.13 -7.01 -8.15
CA LYS A 30 -26.33 -7.05 -6.94
C LYS A 30 -25.97 -5.64 -6.47
N GLU A 31 -25.43 -5.54 -5.25
CA GLU A 31 -25.12 -4.26 -4.60
C GLU A 31 -23.96 -3.48 -5.27
N VAL A 32 -23.14 -4.13 -6.09
CA VAL A 32 -22.03 -3.50 -6.82
C VAL A 32 -22.14 -3.79 -8.30
N ASN A 33 -22.27 -2.73 -9.14
CA ASN A 33 -22.35 -2.85 -10.59
C ASN A 33 -21.03 -2.38 -11.25
N PRO A 34 -20.22 -3.29 -11.81
CA PRO A 34 -18.94 -2.94 -12.45
C PRO A 34 -19.10 -2.25 -13.82
N TYR A 35 -20.31 -2.19 -14.36
CA TYR A 35 -20.61 -1.55 -15.64
C TYR A 35 -21.21 -0.15 -15.50
N GLN A 36 -21.57 0.25 -14.28
CA GLN A 36 -22.16 1.57 -14.00
C GLN A 36 -21.76 2.04 -12.61
N TYR A 37 -20.79 2.93 -12.51
CA TYR A 37 -20.33 3.53 -11.28
C TYR A 37 -19.86 4.98 -11.48
N THR A 38 -19.83 5.76 -10.38
CA THR A 38 -19.42 7.16 -10.40
C THR A 38 -18.29 7.40 -9.39
N VAL A 39 -17.38 8.32 -9.73
CA VAL A 39 -16.31 8.75 -8.82
C VAL A 39 -16.86 9.78 -7.84
N GLN A 40 -16.77 9.48 -6.54
CA GLN A 40 -17.11 10.41 -5.47
C GLN A 40 -15.83 10.78 -4.72
N LYS A 41 -15.56 12.09 -4.62
CA LYS A 41 -14.39 12.60 -3.88
C LYS A 41 -14.72 13.01 -2.44
N ARG A 42 -15.99 13.06 -2.09
CA ARG A 42 -16.49 13.42 -0.75
C ARG A 42 -17.74 12.61 -0.44
N GLY A 43 -17.87 12.16 0.81
CA GLY A 43 -19.06 11.51 1.32
C GLY A 43 -19.21 11.74 2.83
N GLU A 44 -20.46 11.70 3.31
CA GLU A 44 -20.77 11.77 4.74
C GLU A 44 -21.52 10.49 5.12
N PHE A 45 -21.01 9.78 6.10
CA PHE A 45 -21.50 8.47 6.51
C PHE A 45 -21.70 8.43 8.03
N LYS A 46 -22.80 7.82 8.50
CA LYS A 46 -23.15 7.79 9.93
C LYS A 46 -22.60 6.57 10.69
N GLN A 47 -22.31 5.47 10.00
CA GLN A 47 -21.96 4.20 10.64
C GLN A 47 -20.58 3.70 10.29
N ALA A 48 -20.22 3.74 9.02
CA ALA A 48 -18.94 3.22 8.52
C ALA A 48 -18.51 3.98 7.27
N ALA A 49 -17.22 3.95 6.98
CA ALA A 49 -16.67 4.57 5.77
C ALA A 49 -15.54 3.73 5.19
N VAL A 50 -15.48 3.67 3.86
CA VAL A 50 -14.36 3.13 3.08
C VAL A 50 -13.97 4.17 2.05
N SER A 51 -12.70 4.60 2.10
CA SER A 51 -12.09 5.47 1.10
C SER A 51 -10.95 4.72 0.41
N SER A 52 -10.96 4.68 -0.91
CA SER A 52 -9.90 4.06 -1.72
C SER A 52 -9.78 4.75 -3.08
N ALA A 53 -8.76 4.40 -3.86
CA ALA A 53 -8.48 5.00 -5.15
C ALA A 53 -9.52 4.68 -6.25
N HIS A 54 -10.41 3.69 -6.03
CA HIS A 54 -11.40 3.29 -7.03
C HIS A 54 -12.79 3.06 -6.40
N PRO A 55 -13.88 3.61 -7.02
CA PRO A 55 -15.25 3.47 -6.48
C PRO A 55 -15.68 2.03 -6.25
N LEU A 56 -15.42 1.12 -7.20
CA LEU A 56 -15.80 -0.29 -7.07
C LEU A 56 -15.15 -0.96 -5.85
N ALA A 57 -13.88 -0.63 -5.57
CA ALA A 57 -13.19 -1.17 -4.40
C ALA A 57 -13.78 -0.65 -3.09
N SER A 58 -14.09 0.64 -3.01
CA SER A 58 -14.76 1.24 -1.85
C SER A 58 -16.16 0.66 -1.64
N MET A 59 -16.94 0.47 -2.72
CA MET A 59 -18.28 -0.14 -2.65
C MET A 59 -18.22 -1.58 -2.16
N VAL A 60 -17.29 -2.40 -2.65
CA VAL A 60 -17.09 -3.78 -2.18
C VAL A 60 -16.76 -3.80 -0.69
N GLY A 61 -15.82 -2.98 -0.23
CA GLY A 61 -15.49 -2.88 1.20
C GLY A 61 -16.70 -2.48 2.06
N ALA A 62 -17.52 -1.54 1.60
CA ALA A 62 -18.75 -1.13 2.31
C ALA A 62 -19.78 -2.26 2.35
N VAL A 63 -19.97 -3.00 1.25
CA VAL A 63 -20.92 -4.13 1.22
C VAL A 63 -20.44 -5.29 2.08
N VAL A 64 -19.13 -5.56 2.11
CA VAL A 64 -18.54 -6.55 3.02
C VAL A 64 -18.90 -6.23 4.48
N MET A 65 -18.79 -4.97 4.90
CA MET A 65 -19.20 -4.56 6.25
C MET A 65 -20.72 -4.72 6.48
N LYS A 66 -21.58 -4.41 5.49
CA LYS A 66 -23.03 -4.67 5.57
C LYS A 66 -23.36 -6.16 5.73
N LYS A 67 -22.54 -7.05 5.19
CA LYS A 67 -22.68 -8.51 5.28
C LYS A 67 -22.10 -9.11 6.57
N GLY A 68 -21.74 -8.27 7.54
CA GLY A 68 -21.26 -8.70 8.85
C GLY A 68 -19.74 -8.68 9.03
N GLY A 69 -18.98 -8.34 8.01
CA GLY A 69 -17.53 -8.10 8.11
C GLY A 69 -17.20 -6.88 8.97
N ASN A 70 -15.95 -6.78 9.39
CA ASN A 70 -15.39 -5.63 10.10
C ASN A 70 -14.44 -4.83 9.18
N ALA A 71 -13.72 -3.85 9.74
CA ALA A 71 -12.77 -3.02 8.99
C ALA A 71 -11.63 -3.84 8.35
N PHE A 72 -11.20 -4.95 8.96
CA PHE A 72 -10.14 -5.82 8.41
C PHE A 72 -10.66 -6.65 7.23
N ASP A 73 -11.90 -7.18 7.32
CA ASP A 73 -12.57 -7.81 6.17
C ASP A 73 -12.67 -6.86 4.99
N ALA A 74 -13.14 -5.64 5.25
CA ALA A 74 -13.27 -4.60 4.24
C ALA A 74 -11.91 -4.24 3.63
N ALA A 75 -10.83 -4.19 4.43
CA ALA A 75 -9.48 -3.92 3.94
C ALA A 75 -8.96 -5.01 2.99
N ILE A 76 -9.16 -6.28 3.33
CA ILE A 76 -8.79 -7.41 2.47
C ILE A 76 -9.54 -7.33 1.13
N ALA A 77 -10.86 -7.22 1.17
CA ALA A 77 -11.68 -7.21 -0.04
C ALA A 77 -11.40 -5.97 -0.92
N THR A 78 -11.21 -4.79 -0.30
CA THR A 78 -10.88 -3.56 -1.02
C THR A 78 -9.52 -3.66 -1.72
N GLN A 79 -8.48 -4.20 -1.06
CA GLN A 79 -7.16 -4.41 -1.68
C GLN A 79 -7.24 -5.37 -2.87
N LEU A 80 -7.95 -6.49 -2.72
CA LEU A 80 -8.13 -7.49 -3.79
C LEU A 80 -8.85 -6.88 -5.00
N VAL A 81 -9.89 -6.07 -4.78
CA VAL A 81 -10.58 -5.38 -5.88
C VAL A 81 -9.69 -4.31 -6.50
N LEU A 82 -8.92 -3.55 -5.72
CA LEU A 82 -7.94 -2.59 -6.27
C LEU A 82 -6.91 -3.27 -7.17
N ALA A 83 -6.47 -4.49 -6.86
CA ALA A 83 -5.56 -5.25 -7.72
C ALA A 83 -6.16 -5.54 -9.13
N VAL A 84 -7.49 -5.54 -9.25
CA VAL A 84 -8.21 -5.74 -10.51
C VAL A 84 -8.51 -4.42 -11.22
N VAL A 85 -9.08 -3.44 -10.50
CA VAL A 85 -9.66 -2.22 -11.11
C VAL A 85 -8.72 -1.02 -11.09
N TYR A 86 -7.58 -1.12 -10.42
CA TYR A 86 -6.60 -0.03 -10.32
C TYR A 86 -5.16 -0.54 -10.56
N PRO A 87 -4.88 -1.12 -11.75
CA PRO A 87 -3.62 -1.83 -12.04
C PRO A 87 -2.37 -0.95 -12.03
N ASN A 88 -2.51 0.39 -11.93
CA ASN A 88 -1.36 1.27 -11.83
C ASN A 88 -0.68 1.23 -10.43
N ALA A 89 -1.40 0.81 -9.37
CA ALA A 89 -0.84 0.71 -8.02
C ALA A 89 -1.52 -0.35 -7.13
N GLY A 90 -2.82 -0.68 -7.34
CA GLY A 90 -3.48 -1.83 -6.74
C GLY A 90 -2.86 -3.12 -7.25
N ASN A 91 -2.55 -4.08 -6.38
CA ASN A 91 -1.66 -5.17 -6.76
C ASN A 91 -1.82 -6.44 -5.93
N ILE A 92 -1.31 -7.55 -6.49
CA ILE A 92 -0.89 -8.76 -5.79
C ILE A 92 0.60 -9.07 -6.02
N GLY A 93 1.25 -8.34 -6.95
CA GLY A 93 2.67 -8.48 -7.31
C GLY A 93 3.57 -7.42 -6.68
N GLY A 94 3.08 -6.68 -5.70
CA GLY A 94 3.79 -5.67 -4.92
C GLY A 94 3.73 -5.94 -3.42
N GLY A 95 3.73 -4.88 -2.61
CA GLY A 95 3.69 -4.97 -1.16
C GLY A 95 3.11 -3.74 -0.49
N GLY A 96 3.31 -3.62 0.83
CA GLY A 96 2.78 -2.51 1.59
C GLY A 96 2.79 -2.70 3.09
N PHE A 97 2.01 -1.83 3.76
CA PHE A 97 1.81 -1.83 5.21
C PHE A 97 0.33 -1.66 5.56
N LEU A 98 -0.12 -2.45 6.53
CA LEU A 98 -1.41 -2.28 7.16
C LEU A 98 -1.23 -1.86 8.62
N LEU A 99 -1.87 -0.77 8.98
CA LEU A 99 -2.01 -0.30 10.35
C LEU A 99 -3.47 -0.44 10.78
N GLY A 100 -3.75 -1.24 11.79
CA GLY A 100 -5.07 -1.48 12.33
C GLY A 100 -5.17 -1.11 13.81
N ARG A 101 -6.37 -0.67 14.23
CA ARG A 101 -6.75 -0.52 15.63
C ARG A 101 -8.10 -1.16 15.87
N LYS A 102 -8.15 -2.09 16.81
CA LYS A 102 -9.42 -2.68 17.27
C LYS A 102 -10.13 -1.74 18.24
N VAL A 103 -11.44 -1.92 18.37
CA VAL A 103 -12.27 -1.17 19.32
C VAL A 103 -11.78 -1.28 20.77
N ASN A 104 -11.17 -2.42 21.16
CA ASN A 104 -10.57 -2.62 22.48
C ASN A 104 -9.23 -1.90 22.70
N GLY A 105 -8.72 -1.25 21.68
CA GLY A 105 -7.46 -0.49 21.73
C GLY A 105 -6.24 -1.23 21.18
N ASP A 106 -6.32 -2.53 20.87
CA ASP A 106 -5.20 -3.29 20.30
C ASP A 106 -4.74 -2.68 18.99
N LEU A 107 -3.44 -2.43 18.88
CA LEU A 107 -2.78 -1.95 17.67
C LEU A 107 -2.18 -3.11 16.88
N ILE A 108 -2.34 -3.08 15.58
CA ILE A 108 -1.89 -4.13 14.65
C ILE A 108 -1.08 -3.46 13.55
N GLY A 109 0.20 -3.81 13.43
CA GLY A 109 1.07 -3.41 12.33
C GLY A 109 1.48 -4.63 11.52
N ILE A 110 1.10 -4.70 10.25
CA ILE A 110 1.49 -5.78 9.34
C ILE A 110 2.38 -5.22 8.25
N ASP A 111 3.63 -5.67 8.24
CA ASP A 111 4.65 -5.35 7.27
C ASP A 111 4.70 -6.48 6.21
N TYR A 112 4.22 -6.19 5.03
CA TYR A 112 4.32 -7.04 3.84
C TYR A 112 5.05 -6.32 2.70
N ARG A 113 6.04 -5.46 3.10
CA ARG A 113 6.97 -4.81 2.18
C ARG A 113 7.72 -5.86 1.39
N GLU A 114 8.02 -5.59 0.15
CA GLU A 114 8.82 -6.45 -0.70
C GLU A 114 10.20 -6.68 -0.09
N ALA A 115 10.85 -7.76 -0.48
CA ALA A 115 12.20 -8.09 -0.05
C ALA A 115 13.12 -8.33 -1.26
N ALA A 116 14.40 -8.04 -1.10
CA ALA A 116 15.39 -8.35 -2.12
C ALA A 116 15.51 -9.87 -2.28
N PRO A 117 15.51 -10.41 -3.53
CA PRO A 117 15.77 -11.83 -3.78
C PRO A 117 17.13 -12.28 -3.25
N GLU A 118 17.29 -13.57 -3.00
CA GLU A 118 18.54 -14.17 -2.49
C GLU A 118 19.75 -13.90 -3.41
N LYS A 119 19.52 -13.81 -4.72
CA LYS A 119 20.56 -13.48 -5.70
C LYS A 119 20.89 -11.99 -5.81
N ALA A 120 20.20 -11.12 -5.10
CA ALA A 120 20.50 -9.69 -5.09
C ALA A 120 21.85 -9.44 -4.38
N ASN A 121 22.55 -8.42 -4.80
CA ASN A 121 23.79 -7.99 -4.16
C ASN A 121 23.90 -6.45 -4.20
N ARG A 122 24.78 -5.91 -3.35
CA ARG A 122 24.94 -4.47 -3.14
C ARG A 122 25.15 -3.69 -4.42
N ASP A 123 25.90 -4.23 -5.35
CA ASP A 123 26.40 -3.53 -6.54
C ASP A 123 25.71 -3.97 -7.84
N MET A 124 24.58 -4.72 -7.74
CA MET A 124 23.92 -5.32 -8.90
C MET A 124 23.42 -4.33 -9.95
N TYR A 125 23.28 -3.07 -9.60
CA TYR A 125 22.89 -1.97 -10.50
C TYR A 125 24.03 -1.03 -10.86
N LEU A 126 25.29 -1.38 -10.57
CA LEU A 126 26.45 -0.59 -10.95
C LEU A 126 27.06 -1.13 -12.24
N ASP A 127 27.59 -0.24 -13.08
CA ASP A 127 28.45 -0.62 -14.20
C ASP A 127 29.88 -1.00 -13.72
N LYS A 128 30.71 -1.48 -14.62
CA LYS A 128 32.10 -1.85 -14.32
C LYS A 128 32.97 -0.70 -13.75
N ASN A 129 32.51 0.54 -13.89
CA ASN A 129 33.18 1.74 -13.37
C ASN A 129 32.54 2.21 -12.04
N GLY A 130 31.57 1.48 -11.52
CA GLY A 130 30.85 1.84 -10.28
C GLY A 130 29.80 2.94 -10.48
N ASN A 131 29.36 3.22 -11.71
CA ASN A 131 28.29 4.19 -11.97
C ASN A 131 26.92 3.50 -11.88
N PRO A 132 25.90 4.13 -11.28
CA PRO A 132 24.57 3.57 -11.17
C PRO A 132 23.86 3.50 -12.53
N GLN A 133 23.27 2.34 -12.83
CA GLN A 133 22.43 2.08 -14.00
C GLN A 133 20.96 2.09 -13.57
N MET A 134 20.41 3.26 -13.29
CA MET A 134 19.08 3.44 -12.73
C MET A 134 17.95 2.80 -13.56
N ASN A 135 18.12 2.69 -14.87
CA ASN A 135 17.15 2.02 -15.75
C ASN A 135 16.91 0.55 -15.36
N LEU A 136 17.90 -0.13 -14.78
CA LEU A 136 17.79 -1.53 -14.36
C LEU A 136 16.96 -1.72 -13.09
N SER A 137 16.91 -0.68 -12.20
CA SER A 137 16.08 -0.69 -11.01
C SER A 137 14.64 -0.18 -11.27
N LEU A 138 14.41 0.50 -12.41
CA LEU A 138 13.14 1.16 -12.72
C LEU A 138 12.18 0.32 -13.54
N ALA A 139 12.67 -0.46 -14.51
CA ALA A 139 11.83 -1.19 -15.45
C ALA A 139 12.42 -2.56 -15.80
N GLY A 140 11.56 -3.51 -16.16
CA GLY A 140 11.95 -4.88 -16.47
C GLY A 140 12.13 -5.75 -15.22
N HIS A 141 12.48 -6.99 -15.46
CA HIS A 141 12.40 -8.07 -14.48
C HIS A 141 13.37 -7.95 -13.31
N LEU A 142 14.54 -7.33 -13.53
CA LEU A 142 15.58 -7.15 -12.51
C LEU A 142 15.18 -6.12 -11.43
N ALA A 143 14.21 -5.24 -11.73
CA ALA A 143 13.72 -4.22 -10.82
C ALA A 143 12.78 -4.76 -9.71
N SER A 144 12.34 -6.03 -9.82
CA SER A 144 11.33 -6.59 -8.91
C SER A 144 11.92 -7.09 -7.61
N GLY A 145 11.34 -6.66 -6.48
CA GLY A 145 11.44 -7.34 -5.21
C GLY A 145 10.43 -8.50 -5.10
N ILE A 146 10.64 -9.40 -4.14
CA ILE A 146 9.75 -10.53 -3.85
C ILE A 146 8.40 -9.94 -3.38
N PRO A 147 7.26 -10.27 -4.05
CA PRO A 147 5.95 -9.71 -3.72
C PRO A 147 5.46 -10.11 -2.32
N GLY A 148 4.89 -9.15 -1.59
CA GLY A 148 4.41 -9.35 -0.22
C GLY A 148 2.89 -9.27 -0.03
N THR A 149 2.14 -8.67 -0.97
CA THR A 149 0.73 -8.33 -0.78
C THR A 149 -0.13 -9.54 -0.35
N VAL A 150 0.01 -10.68 -1.02
CA VAL A 150 -0.80 -11.87 -0.68
C VAL A 150 -0.50 -12.36 0.73
N ALA A 151 0.76 -12.39 1.16
CA ALA A 151 1.11 -12.73 2.54
C ALA A 151 0.52 -11.73 3.56
N GLY A 152 0.48 -10.44 3.22
CA GLY A 152 -0.16 -9.39 4.03
C GLY A 152 -1.66 -9.61 4.20
N LEU A 153 -2.37 -10.00 3.12
CA LEU A 153 -3.78 -10.34 3.18
C LEU A 153 -4.04 -11.51 4.14
N PHE A 154 -3.25 -12.58 4.05
CA PHE A 154 -3.40 -13.73 4.96
C PHE A 154 -2.95 -13.41 6.40
N ALA A 155 -1.95 -12.55 6.61
CA ALA A 155 -1.60 -12.07 7.94
C ALA A 155 -2.70 -11.18 8.57
N THR A 156 -3.61 -10.61 7.74
CA THR A 156 -4.77 -9.83 8.20
C THR A 156 -5.95 -10.72 8.59
N MET A 157 -6.06 -11.94 8.05
CA MET A 157 -7.19 -12.87 8.29
C MET A 157 -7.50 -13.16 9.77
N PRO A 158 -6.52 -13.29 10.69
CA PRO A 158 -6.83 -13.50 12.12
C PRO A 158 -7.67 -12.38 12.77
N TYR A 159 -7.77 -11.23 12.13
CA TYR A 159 -8.56 -10.08 12.59
C TYR A 159 -9.89 -9.92 11.84
N ALA A 160 -10.10 -10.68 10.77
CA ALA A 160 -11.32 -10.72 9.97
C ALA A 160 -12.39 -11.60 10.62
N LYS A 161 -13.66 -11.42 10.20
CA LYS A 161 -14.83 -12.22 10.64
C LYS A 161 -15.33 -13.17 9.56
N LEU A 162 -15.17 -12.81 8.29
CA LEU A 162 -15.63 -13.57 7.14
C LEU A 162 -14.53 -14.49 6.63
N SER A 163 -14.89 -15.53 5.90
CA SER A 163 -13.90 -16.41 5.25
C SER A 163 -13.19 -15.68 4.12
N PHE A 164 -11.94 -16.04 3.87
CA PHE A 164 -11.16 -15.48 2.77
C PHE A 164 -11.83 -15.71 1.40
N GLU A 165 -12.49 -16.86 1.24
CA GLU A 165 -13.26 -17.20 0.06
C GLU A 165 -14.32 -16.14 -0.27
N ASN A 166 -15.06 -15.67 0.75
CA ASN A 166 -16.04 -14.61 0.59
C ASN A 166 -15.40 -13.25 0.25
N LEU A 167 -14.23 -12.95 0.84
CA LEU A 167 -13.57 -11.65 0.66
C LEU A 167 -12.91 -11.51 -0.72
N ILE A 168 -12.41 -12.59 -1.31
CA ILE A 168 -11.76 -12.58 -2.62
C ILE A 168 -12.75 -12.70 -3.78
N GLN A 169 -13.93 -13.32 -3.56
CA GLN A 169 -14.90 -13.61 -4.62
C GLN A 169 -15.28 -12.37 -5.46
N PRO A 170 -15.54 -11.18 -4.89
CA PRO A 170 -15.82 -9.98 -5.68
C PRO A 170 -14.72 -9.62 -6.68
N ALA A 171 -13.45 -9.77 -6.31
CA ALA A 171 -12.31 -9.52 -7.18
C ALA A 171 -12.24 -10.52 -8.33
N ILE A 172 -12.49 -11.81 -8.07
CA ILE A 172 -12.57 -12.86 -9.08
C ILE A 172 -13.69 -12.55 -10.07
N ASP A 173 -14.87 -12.16 -9.59
CA ASP A 173 -16.02 -11.83 -10.41
C ASP A 173 -15.74 -10.64 -11.34
N ILE A 174 -15.15 -9.55 -10.80
CA ILE A 174 -14.81 -8.36 -11.61
C ILE A 174 -13.70 -8.70 -12.61
N ALA A 175 -12.67 -9.44 -12.23
CA ALA A 175 -11.59 -9.82 -13.13
C ALA A 175 -12.09 -10.70 -14.28
N SER A 176 -12.98 -11.67 -13.99
CA SER A 176 -13.50 -12.63 -14.97
C SER A 176 -14.56 -12.05 -15.93
N LYS A 177 -15.45 -11.19 -15.40
CA LYS A 177 -16.57 -10.58 -16.15
C LYS A 177 -16.21 -9.21 -16.74
N GLY A 178 -15.20 -8.54 -16.15
CA GLY A 178 -14.72 -7.23 -16.55
C GLY A 178 -15.45 -6.07 -15.86
N TYR A 179 -14.89 -4.88 -16.05
CA TYR A 179 -15.47 -3.60 -15.64
C TYR A 179 -15.29 -2.56 -16.73
N VAL A 180 -16.17 -1.55 -16.76
CA VAL A 180 -16.15 -0.47 -17.75
C VAL A 180 -15.09 0.56 -17.40
N LEU A 181 -14.25 0.93 -18.37
CA LEU A 181 -13.20 1.93 -18.19
C LEU A 181 -13.75 3.37 -18.26
N THR A 182 -13.34 4.18 -17.32
CA THR A 182 -13.47 5.64 -17.38
C THR A 182 -12.47 6.23 -18.39
N GLU A 183 -12.63 7.50 -18.76
CA GLU A 183 -11.69 8.20 -19.64
C GLU A 183 -10.26 8.22 -19.04
N LYS A 184 -10.14 8.45 -17.71
CA LYS A 184 -8.86 8.47 -17.02
C LYS A 184 -8.16 7.12 -17.05
N GLU A 185 -8.89 6.03 -16.85
CA GLU A 185 -8.35 4.66 -16.86
C GLU A 185 -7.91 4.25 -18.27
N ALA A 186 -8.76 4.51 -19.27
CA ALA A 186 -8.41 4.26 -20.67
C ALA A 186 -7.16 5.07 -21.09
N GLY A 187 -7.09 6.34 -20.72
CA GLY A 187 -5.94 7.21 -20.93
C GLY A 187 -4.67 6.67 -20.24
N SER A 188 -4.79 6.24 -19.00
CA SER A 188 -3.68 5.68 -18.21
C SER A 188 -3.12 4.40 -18.85
N LEU A 189 -3.98 3.44 -19.24
CA LEU A 189 -3.56 2.22 -19.93
C LEU A 189 -2.88 2.51 -21.26
N ASN A 190 -3.40 3.49 -22.02
CA ASN A 190 -2.80 3.90 -23.30
C ASN A 190 -1.42 4.54 -23.11
N SER A 191 -1.21 5.29 -22.04
CA SER A 191 0.09 5.97 -21.77
C SER A 191 1.23 5.00 -21.48
N VAL A 192 0.92 3.82 -20.93
CA VAL A 192 1.92 2.79 -20.57
C VAL A 192 1.98 1.62 -21.56
N ARG A 193 1.15 1.63 -22.60
CA ARG A 193 1.02 0.54 -23.56
C ARG A 193 2.35 0.08 -24.14
N GLU A 194 3.15 1.01 -24.66
CA GLU A 194 4.45 0.71 -25.29
C GLU A 194 5.43 0.10 -24.28
N SER A 195 5.49 0.66 -23.07
CA SER A 195 6.39 0.17 -22.03
C SER A 195 5.99 -1.21 -21.51
N ILE A 196 4.69 -1.49 -21.36
CA ILE A 196 4.20 -2.84 -21.00
C ILE A 196 4.51 -3.82 -22.15
N THR A 197 4.27 -3.46 -23.41
CA THR A 197 4.59 -4.30 -24.57
C THR A 197 6.08 -4.62 -24.65
N LYS A 198 6.94 -3.65 -24.31
CA LYS A 198 8.41 -3.81 -24.35
C LYS A 198 8.90 -4.75 -23.23
N ASN A 199 8.34 -4.66 -22.02
CA ASN A 199 8.88 -5.33 -20.85
C ASN A 199 8.15 -6.67 -20.53
N SER A 200 6.91 -6.87 -20.96
CA SER A 200 6.21 -8.15 -20.80
C SER A 200 6.65 -9.15 -21.87
N THR A 201 6.94 -10.39 -21.50
CA THR A 201 7.42 -11.42 -22.43
C THR A 201 6.26 -12.17 -23.11
N GLN A 202 5.03 -11.98 -22.65
CA GLN A 202 3.81 -12.59 -23.15
C GLN A 202 2.71 -11.54 -23.37
N PRO A 203 1.71 -11.79 -24.24
CA PRO A 203 0.54 -10.94 -24.35
C PRO A 203 -0.18 -10.78 -23.00
N THR A 204 -0.78 -9.61 -22.77
CA THR A 204 -1.49 -9.30 -21.53
C THR A 204 -2.84 -8.64 -21.82
N ALA A 205 -3.82 -8.84 -20.92
CA ALA A 205 -5.13 -8.21 -21.02
C ALA A 205 -5.07 -6.66 -20.95
N LEU A 206 -4.02 -6.08 -20.40
CA LEU A 206 -3.85 -4.62 -20.27
C LEU A 206 -3.48 -3.95 -21.60
N VAL A 207 -3.01 -4.70 -22.59
CA VAL A 207 -2.58 -4.22 -23.91
C VAL A 207 -3.41 -4.88 -25.01
N ARG A 208 -3.95 -4.08 -25.92
CA ARG A 208 -4.68 -4.58 -27.11
C ARG A 208 -4.18 -3.87 -28.38
N ALA A 209 -4.54 -4.40 -29.55
CA ALA A 209 -4.14 -3.85 -30.85
C ALA A 209 -4.57 -2.39 -31.06
N THR A 210 -5.77 -2.01 -30.60
CA THR A 210 -6.30 -0.63 -30.65
C THR A 210 -6.13 0.05 -29.29
N LYS A 211 -6.19 1.38 -29.25
CA LYS A 211 -6.23 2.15 -28.01
C LYS A 211 -7.51 1.85 -27.22
N TRP A 212 -7.39 1.83 -25.90
CA TRP A 212 -8.54 1.79 -25.00
C TRP A 212 -9.34 3.08 -25.09
N LYS A 213 -10.67 2.97 -24.94
CA LYS A 213 -11.61 4.10 -24.96
C LYS A 213 -12.49 4.05 -23.72
N VAL A 214 -13.03 5.19 -23.33
CA VAL A 214 -14.11 5.27 -22.32
C VAL A 214 -15.27 4.35 -22.76
N GLY A 215 -15.81 3.59 -21.80
CA GLY A 215 -16.87 2.62 -22.06
C GLY A 215 -16.41 1.24 -22.53
N ASP A 216 -15.12 1.04 -22.84
CA ASP A 216 -14.57 -0.29 -23.11
C ASP A 216 -14.58 -1.13 -21.82
N THR A 217 -14.80 -2.42 -21.95
CA THR A 217 -14.75 -3.36 -20.82
C THR A 217 -13.37 -4.04 -20.75
N LEU A 218 -12.68 -3.90 -19.61
CA LEU A 218 -11.44 -4.60 -19.34
C LEU A 218 -11.73 -5.93 -18.63
N VAL A 219 -11.43 -7.05 -19.28
CA VAL A 219 -11.56 -8.42 -18.74
C VAL A 219 -10.17 -9.00 -18.54
N GLN A 220 -9.90 -9.56 -17.35
CA GLN A 220 -8.58 -10.05 -16.93
C GLN A 220 -8.64 -11.53 -16.53
N LYS A 221 -8.84 -12.42 -17.50
CA LYS A 221 -9.07 -13.87 -17.28
C LYS A 221 -7.91 -14.57 -16.56
N GLU A 222 -6.66 -14.23 -16.91
CA GLU A 222 -5.47 -14.80 -16.25
C GLU A 222 -5.40 -14.37 -14.78
N LEU A 223 -5.65 -13.08 -14.49
CA LEU A 223 -5.73 -12.60 -13.11
C LEU A 223 -6.87 -13.28 -12.34
N ALA A 224 -8.04 -13.46 -12.97
CA ALA A 224 -9.14 -14.21 -12.35
C ALA A 224 -8.75 -15.65 -12.00
N ALA A 225 -8.02 -16.32 -12.88
CA ALA A 225 -7.51 -17.66 -12.62
C ALA A 225 -6.51 -17.68 -11.45
N THR A 226 -5.58 -16.74 -11.40
CA THR A 226 -4.63 -16.58 -10.28
C THR A 226 -5.37 -16.33 -8.95
N LEU A 227 -6.34 -15.40 -8.93
CA LEU A 227 -7.15 -15.13 -7.74
C LEU A 227 -7.96 -16.37 -7.31
N THR A 228 -8.43 -17.18 -8.26
CA THR A 228 -9.13 -18.45 -7.97
C THR A 228 -8.19 -19.49 -7.35
N LEU A 229 -6.92 -19.56 -7.76
CA LEU A 229 -5.92 -20.42 -7.12
C LEU A 229 -5.67 -19.95 -5.67
N ILE A 230 -5.52 -18.65 -5.45
CA ILE A 230 -5.36 -18.08 -4.11
C ILE A 230 -6.59 -18.36 -3.24
N GLN A 231 -7.82 -18.28 -3.81
CA GLN A 231 -9.05 -18.63 -3.10
C GLN A 231 -9.05 -20.09 -2.61
N LYS A 232 -8.65 -21.02 -3.49
CA LYS A 232 -8.71 -22.47 -3.23
C LYS A 232 -7.57 -22.97 -2.34
N GLU A 233 -6.38 -22.42 -2.50
CA GLU A 233 -5.13 -22.95 -1.91
C GLU A 233 -4.54 -22.04 -0.83
N GLY A 234 -5.20 -20.92 -0.56
CA GLY A 234 -4.70 -19.91 0.37
C GLY A 234 -3.42 -19.23 -0.18
N ALA A 235 -2.53 -18.83 0.71
CA ALA A 235 -1.26 -18.20 0.34
C ALA A 235 -0.39 -19.09 -0.56
N ARG A 236 -0.53 -20.42 -0.46
CA ARG A 236 0.17 -21.37 -1.33
C ARG A 236 -0.21 -21.18 -2.79
N GLY A 237 -1.47 -20.84 -3.10
CA GLY A 237 -1.91 -20.56 -4.47
C GLY A 237 -1.16 -19.40 -5.16
N PHE A 238 -0.36 -18.65 -4.42
CA PHE A 238 0.52 -17.62 -4.94
C PHE A 238 2.02 -17.95 -4.79
N TYR A 239 2.44 -18.40 -3.60
CA TYR A 239 3.86 -18.56 -3.25
C TYR A 239 4.42 -19.95 -3.54
N ASP A 240 3.57 -20.94 -3.84
CA ASP A 240 3.94 -22.32 -4.16
C ASP A 240 3.08 -22.83 -5.34
N GLY A 241 3.56 -23.79 -6.10
CA GLY A 241 2.85 -24.35 -7.23
C GLY A 241 2.73 -23.41 -8.45
N LYS A 242 1.58 -23.45 -9.13
CA LYS A 242 1.42 -22.88 -10.49
C LYS A 242 1.73 -21.39 -10.61
N THR A 243 1.26 -20.55 -9.69
CA THR A 243 1.53 -19.09 -9.76
C THR A 243 3.00 -18.78 -9.56
N ALA A 244 3.64 -19.44 -8.57
CA ALA A 244 5.07 -19.30 -8.32
C ALA A 244 5.91 -19.74 -9.53
N GLU A 245 5.55 -20.84 -10.17
CA GLU A 245 6.18 -21.33 -11.40
C GLU A 245 6.06 -20.31 -12.54
N LEU A 246 4.90 -19.68 -12.72
CA LEU A 246 4.68 -18.64 -13.73
C LEU A 246 5.52 -17.38 -13.46
N ILE A 247 5.64 -16.96 -12.18
CA ILE A 247 6.52 -15.85 -11.79
C ILE A 247 7.98 -16.16 -12.17
N VAL A 248 8.46 -17.35 -11.77
CA VAL A 248 9.86 -17.75 -12.03
C VAL A 248 10.12 -17.94 -13.52
N ALA A 249 9.17 -18.50 -14.27
CA ALA A 249 9.28 -18.59 -15.73
C ALA A 249 9.35 -17.21 -16.39
N GLU A 250 8.57 -16.22 -15.90
CA GLU A 250 8.64 -14.84 -16.36
C GLU A 250 10.01 -14.22 -16.05
N MET A 251 10.53 -14.44 -14.83
CA MET A 251 11.88 -13.99 -14.45
C MET A 251 12.95 -14.57 -15.38
N GLN A 252 12.89 -15.87 -15.69
CA GLN A 252 13.85 -16.53 -16.58
C GLN A 252 13.81 -15.97 -18.01
N ARG A 253 12.62 -15.67 -18.54
CA ARG A 253 12.49 -15.09 -19.89
C ARG A 253 13.02 -13.65 -19.98
N GLY A 254 12.85 -12.88 -18.90
CA GLY A 254 13.20 -11.45 -18.90
C GLY A 254 14.50 -11.10 -18.16
N GLY A 255 15.23 -12.09 -17.64
CA GLY A 255 16.50 -11.84 -16.93
C GLY A 255 16.35 -11.38 -15.49
N GLY A 256 15.20 -11.63 -14.84
CA GLY A 256 14.99 -11.37 -13.41
C GLY A 256 15.61 -12.45 -12.52
N ILE A 257 15.61 -12.22 -11.20
CA ILE A 257 16.35 -13.05 -10.23
C ILE A 257 15.50 -13.68 -9.13
N ILE A 258 14.19 -13.43 -9.11
CA ILE A 258 13.28 -14.07 -8.14
C ILE A 258 13.21 -15.58 -8.43
N SER A 259 13.41 -16.41 -7.41
CA SER A 259 13.37 -17.87 -7.46
C SER A 259 12.14 -18.45 -6.75
N LEU A 260 11.88 -19.76 -6.94
CA LEU A 260 10.85 -20.46 -6.18
C LEU A 260 11.13 -20.45 -4.67
N ALA A 261 12.42 -20.53 -4.28
CA ALA A 261 12.81 -20.47 -2.87
C ALA A 261 12.50 -19.09 -2.25
N ASP A 262 12.75 -18.01 -2.99
CA ASP A 262 12.41 -16.65 -2.54
C ASP A 262 10.92 -16.51 -2.28
N LEU A 263 10.08 -16.98 -3.19
CA LEU A 263 8.62 -16.94 -3.04
C LEU A 263 8.16 -17.79 -1.86
N LYS A 264 8.60 -19.04 -1.77
CA LYS A 264 8.22 -19.98 -0.73
C LYS A 264 8.58 -19.52 0.69
N ASN A 265 9.73 -18.82 0.82
CA ASN A 265 10.26 -18.37 2.12
C ASN A 265 9.71 -16.99 2.52
N TYR A 266 9.00 -16.28 1.63
CA TYR A 266 8.47 -14.96 1.96
C TYR A 266 7.36 -15.04 3.02
N THR A 267 7.46 -14.18 4.05
CA THR A 267 6.45 -14.05 5.11
C THR A 267 6.21 -12.58 5.44
N ALA A 268 4.94 -12.22 5.70
CA ALA A 268 4.63 -10.93 6.30
C ALA A 268 5.10 -10.89 7.77
N LYS A 269 5.47 -9.71 8.27
CA LYS A 269 5.98 -9.53 9.65
C LYS A 269 5.04 -8.66 10.46
N LEU A 270 4.86 -9.00 11.74
CA LEU A 270 4.19 -8.12 12.67
C LEU A 270 5.18 -7.08 13.20
N ARG A 271 4.80 -5.81 13.19
CA ARG A 271 5.61 -4.69 13.70
C ARG A 271 4.82 -3.92 14.75
N ASN A 272 5.47 -3.49 15.81
CA ASN A 272 4.87 -2.60 16.79
C ASN A 272 4.75 -1.21 16.18
N PRO A 273 3.54 -0.62 16.06
CA PRO A 273 3.38 0.74 15.53
C PRO A 273 4.09 1.78 16.39
N ILE A 274 4.39 2.92 15.78
CA ILE A 274 4.88 4.11 16.48
C ILE A 274 3.66 4.92 16.96
N SER A 275 3.67 5.34 18.24
CA SER A 275 2.65 6.23 18.80
C SER A 275 3.32 7.43 19.48
N PHE A 276 2.71 8.62 19.32
CA PHE A 276 3.11 9.85 19.97
C PHE A 276 1.91 10.79 20.15
N ASN A 277 2.02 11.73 21.08
CA ASN A 277 1.00 12.74 21.30
C ASN A 277 1.36 14.05 20.60
N TYR A 278 0.35 14.71 20.04
CA TYR A 278 0.44 16.05 19.46
C TYR A 278 -0.82 16.84 19.76
N ARG A 279 -0.72 17.93 20.50
CA ARG A 279 -1.84 18.83 20.88
C ARG A 279 -3.11 18.09 21.33
N GLY A 280 -2.95 17.10 22.22
CA GLY A 280 -4.07 16.32 22.77
C GLY A 280 -4.62 15.23 21.86
N HIS A 281 -3.99 14.97 20.73
CA HIS A 281 -4.29 13.85 19.82
C HIS A 281 -3.22 12.78 19.95
N GLU A 282 -3.62 11.51 20.04
CA GLU A 282 -2.71 10.38 19.90
C GLU A 282 -2.59 10.02 18.42
N ILE A 283 -1.37 10.09 17.89
CA ILE A 283 -1.05 9.78 16.49
C ILE A 283 -0.31 8.47 16.46
N ILE A 284 -0.82 7.54 15.66
CA ILE A 284 -0.30 6.18 15.53
C ILE A 284 0.08 5.98 14.07
N SER A 285 1.32 5.58 13.78
CA SER A 285 1.79 5.37 12.43
C SER A 285 2.73 4.18 12.31
N PHE A 286 3.20 3.87 11.12
CA PHE A 286 3.95 2.66 10.88
C PHE A 286 5.43 2.81 11.25
N ALA A 287 6.00 1.75 11.82
CA ALA A 287 7.41 1.65 12.22
C ALA A 287 8.31 1.27 11.02
N PRO A 288 9.66 1.35 11.14
CA PRO A 288 10.56 0.80 10.12
C PRO A 288 10.24 -0.66 9.73
N PRO A 289 10.36 -1.03 8.43
CA PRO A 289 11.07 -0.34 7.37
C PRO A 289 10.31 0.83 6.73
N SER A 290 9.15 1.27 7.27
CA SER A 290 8.60 2.58 6.92
C SER A 290 9.32 3.69 7.69
N SER A 291 9.76 4.72 6.98
CA SER A 291 10.26 5.94 7.60
C SER A 291 9.12 6.85 8.08
N GLY A 292 7.91 6.65 7.57
CA GLY A 292 6.79 7.58 7.70
C GLY A 292 6.42 7.92 9.13
N GLY A 293 6.30 6.92 10.01
CA GLY A 293 5.94 7.15 11.40
C GLY A 293 6.96 7.99 12.16
N ILE A 294 8.26 7.76 11.94
CA ILE A 294 9.33 8.57 12.56
C ILE A 294 9.31 9.99 12.00
N LEU A 295 9.18 10.14 10.68
CA LEU A 295 9.18 11.46 10.02
C LEU A 295 8.03 12.34 10.50
N ILE A 296 6.79 11.83 10.51
CA ILE A 296 5.66 12.65 11.01
C ILE A 296 5.78 12.97 12.48
N ALA A 297 6.30 12.04 13.31
CA ALA A 297 6.56 12.31 14.72
C ALA A 297 7.60 13.43 14.89
N GLN A 298 8.72 13.36 14.17
CA GLN A 298 9.76 14.40 14.21
C GLN A 298 9.20 15.76 13.75
N MET A 299 8.56 15.83 12.57
CA MET A 299 8.05 17.08 12.02
C MET A 299 7.00 17.71 12.93
N MET A 300 6.02 16.92 13.41
CA MET A 300 4.98 17.43 14.30
C MET A 300 5.53 17.89 15.66
N LYS A 301 6.40 17.11 16.29
CA LYS A 301 7.02 17.48 17.56
C LYS A 301 7.95 18.70 17.45
N MET A 302 8.67 18.86 16.35
CA MET A 302 9.49 20.05 16.11
C MET A 302 8.66 21.33 16.02
N VAL A 303 7.46 21.28 15.44
CA VAL A 303 6.59 22.49 15.32
C VAL A 303 5.66 22.67 16.53
N GLU A 304 5.49 21.69 17.41
CA GLU A 304 4.54 21.71 18.52
C GLU A 304 4.75 22.90 19.48
N LYS A 305 6.00 23.33 19.68
CA LYS A 305 6.36 24.45 20.55
C LYS A 305 5.95 25.82 19.98
N TYR A 306 5.59 25.88 18.71
CA TYR A 306 5.27 27.14 18.03
C TYR A 306 3.76 27.34 17.90
N PRO A 307 3.25 28.55 17.96
CA PRO A 307 1.81 28.83 17.90
C PRO A 307 1.31 28.87 16.44
N MET A 308 1.26 27.69 15.78
CA MET A 308 0.91 27.54 14.37
C MET A 308 -0.40 28.25 14.00
N SER A 309 -1.45 28.09 14.82
CA SER A 309 -2.75 28.74 14.60
C SER A 309 -2.66 30.28 14.56
N LYS A 310 -1.74 30.86 15.35
CA LYS A 310 -1.51 32.33 15.35
C LYS A 310 -0.69 32.81 14.16
N TYR A 311 0.12 31.92 13.56
CA TYR A 311 0.86 32.29 12.35
C TYR A 311 -0.06 32.36 11.12
N GLY A 312 -1.18 31.65 11.14
CA GLY A 312 -2.17 31.61 10.06
C GLY A 312 -1.89 30.55 9.03
N PHE A 313 -2.97 30.00 8.45
CA PHE A 313 -2.91 28.99 7.40
C PHE A 313 -2.17 29.50 6.17
N GLN A 314 -1.22 28.71 5.67
CA GLN A 314 -0.37 29.04 4.50
C GLN A 314 0.35 30.39 4.57
N SER A 315 0.54 30.96 5.76
CA SER A 315 1.39 32.16 5.91
C SER A 315 2.87 31.81 5.71
N THR A 316 3.68 32.80 5.34
CA THR A 316 5.13 32.59 5.19
C THR A 316 5.75 32.02 6.46
N LYS A 317 5.31 32.43 7.65
CA LYS A 317 5.83 31.90 8.93
C LYS A 317 5.48 30.45 9.16
N SER A 318 4.23 30.05 8.91
CA SER A 318 3.83 28.65 9.09
C SER A 318 4.49 27.73 8.06
N VAL A 319 4.53 28.13 6.80
CA VAL A 319 5.15 27.35 5.72
C VAL A 319 6.67 27.22 5.93
N GLN A 320 7.36 28.32 6.30
CA GLN A 320 8.79 28.28 6.57
C GLN A 320 9.12 27.34 7.72
N LEU A 321 8.40 27.40 8.83
CA LEU A 321 8.61 26.51 9.98
C LEU A 321 8.39 25.04 9.62
N MET A 322 7.33 24.75 8.84
CA MET A 322 7.06 23.39 8.36
C MET A 322 8.20 22.86 7.49
N ILE A 323 8.67 23.64 6.52
CA ILE A 323 9.79 23.29 5.65
C ILE A 323 11.07 23.03 6.45
N GLU A 324 11.34 23.83 7.48
CA GLU A 324 12.53 23.65 8.32
C GLU A 324 12.46 22.34 9.14
N ALA A 325 11.28 21.96 9.63
CA ALA A 325 11.06 20.68 10.29
C ALA A 325 11.22 19.49 9.29
N GLU A 326 10.62 19.59 8.11
CA GLU A 326 10.73 18.61 7.03
C GLU A 326 12.19 18.38 6.63
N ARG A 327 12.94 19.45 6.39
CA ARG A 327 14.36 19.41 6.01
C ARG A 327 15.21 18.60 6.99
N ARG A 328 15.01 18.78 8.29
CA ARG A 328 15.75 18.09 9.35
C ARG A 328 15.35 16.63 9.47
N ALA A 329 14.06 16.34 9.40
CA ALA A 329 13.53 14.99 9.45
C ALA A 329 14.02 14.12 8.28
N TYR A 330 14.05 14.69 7.07
CA TYR A 330 14.56 13.96 5.89
C TYR A 330 16.08 13.79 5.89
N ALA A 331 16.82 14.69 6.51
CA ALA A 331 18.23 14.50 6.77
C ALA A 331 18.47 13.25 7.65
N ASP A 332 17.71 13.12 8.71
CA ASP A 332 17.79 11.95 9.60
C ASP A 332 17.35 10.65 8.89
N ARG A 333 16.34 10.73 8.00
CA ARG A 333 15.89 9.58 7.20
C ARG A 333 17.02 8.99 6.37
N ALA A 334 17.76 9.84 5.69
CA ALA A 334 18.81 9.42 4.76
C ALA A 334 19.94 8.65 5.47
N GLU A 335 20.25 9.00 6.70
CA GLU A 335 21.39 8.42 7.43
C GLU A 335 21.01 7.26 8.35
N PHE A 336 19.85 7.36 9.03
CA PHE A 336 19.54 6.47 10.17
C PHE A 336 18.43 5.46 9.90
N MET A 337 17.78 5.46 8.72
CA MET A 337 16.60 4.61 8.50
C MET A 337 16.84 3.53 7.45
N GLY A 338 16.30 2.34 7.72
CA GLY A 338 16.40 1.14 6.89
C GLY A 338 15.57 0.02 7.48
N ASP A 339 15.76 -1.19 6.98
CA ASP A 339 15.12 -2.39 7.54
C ASP A 339 15.66 -2.68 8.95
N PRO A 340 14.81 -2.69 10.00
CA PRO A 340 15.24 -2.87 11.39
C PRO A 340 15.78 -4.28 11.65
N ASP A 341 15.56 -5.25 10.79
CA ASP A 341 16.09 -6.60 10.89
C ASP A 341 17.55 -6.69 10.40
N PHE A 342 18.03 -5.68 9.67
CA PHE A 342 19.37 -5.59 9.09
C PHE A 342 20.18 -4.40 9.63
N PHE A 343 19.50 -3.37 10.12
CA PHE A 343 20.12 -2.13 10.60
C PHE A 343 19.42 -1.63 11.86
N LYS A 344 20.18 -1.32 12.92
CA LYS A 344 19.63 -0.81 14.18
C LYS A 344 19.18 0.64 14.05
N VAL A 345 17.92 0.85 13.66
CA VAL A 345 17.31 2.19 13.60
C VAL A 345 17.15 2.76 15.01
N PRO A 346 17.70 3.96 15.34
CA PRO A 346 17.65 4.53 16.69
C PRO A 346 16.31 5.26 16.96
N VAL A 347 15.17 4.56 16.83
CA VAL A 347 13.82 5.11 16.90
C VAL A 347 13.60 5.99 18.14
N LYS A 348 14.00 5.51 19.33
CA LYS A 348 13.81 6.25 20.59
C LYS A 348 14.55 7.58 20.60
N THR A 349 15.77 7.62 20.08
CA THR A 349 16.59 8.83 19.99
C THR A 349 15.97 9.82 19.01
N LEU A 350 15.64 9.34 17.80
CA LEU A 350 15.08 10.18 16.73
C LEU A 350 13.75 10.86 17.11
N MET A 351 13.00 10.27 18.04
CA MET A 351 11.72 10.79 18.52
C MET A 351 11.81 11.51 19.87
N SER A 352 12.99 11.59 20.50
CA SER A 352 13.12 12.19 21.84
C SER A 352 13.08 13.72 21.77
N ASP A 353 12.44 14.33 22.77
CA ASP A 353 12.32 15.81 22.85
C ASP A 353 13.68 16.50 22.93
N ALA A 354 14.68 15.91 23.58
CA ALA A 354 16.04 16.43 23.66
C ALA A 354 16.68 16.52 22.27
N TYR A 355 16.60 15.42 21.51
CA TYR A 355 17.13 15.37 20.13
C TYR A 355 16.43 16.38 19.23
N LEU A 356 15.09 16.39 19.23
CA LEU A 356 14.30 17.29 18.37
C LEU A 356 14.52 18.76 18.73
N THR A 357 14.71 19.08 20.02
CA THR A 357 15.09 20.44 20.46
C THR A 357 16.46 20.83 19.91
N GLN A 358 17.43 19.91 19.97
CA GLN A 358 18.76 20.14 19.41
C GLN A 358 18.68 20.33 17.88
N ARG A 359 17.87 19.51 17.18
CA ARG A 359 17.67 19.63 15.72
C ARG A 359 17.11 20.97 15.30
N MET A 360 16.33 21.65 16.14
CA MET A 360 15.74 22.97 15.87
C MET A 360 16.55 24.13 16.47
N SER A 361 17.72 23.88 17.08
CA SER A 361 18.51 24.92 17.77
C SER A 361 19.03 26.03 16.84
N ASP A 362 19.21 25.72 15.57
CA ASP A 362 19.68 26.66 14.52
C ASP A 362 18.52 27.25 13.69
N TYR A 363 17.26 26.96 14.06
CA TYR A 363 16.10 27.52 13.37
C TYR A 363 16.04 29.06 13.52
N ASN A 364 15.97 29.75 12.40
CA ASN A 364 15.80 31.19 12.36
C ASN A 364 14.46 31.56 11.69
N PRO A 365 13.51 32.22 12.39
CA PRO A 365 12.21 32.55 11.82
C PRO A 365 12.26 33.60 10.72
N ASP A 366 13.35 34.37 10.62
CA ASP A 366 13.50 35.47 9.67
C ASP A 366 14.37 35.11 8.45
N LYS A 367 14.92 33.87 8.43
CA LYS A 367 15.81 33.44 7.36
C LYS A 367 15.58 31.97 7.01
N ALA A 368 15.37 31.66 5.73
CA ALA A 368 15.31 30.29 5.26
C ALA A 368 16.66 29.57 5.43
N GLY A 369 16.62 28.36 5.96
CA GLY A 369 17.79 27.49 6.03
C GLY A 369 18.26 27.06 4.64
N VAL A 370 19.49 26.55 4.56
CA VAL A 370 20.07 26.02 3.33
C VAL A 370 20.19 24.51 3.45
N SER A 371 19.50 23.74 2.58
CA SER A 371 19.46 22.27 2.65
C SER A 371 20.86 21.62 2.61
N ALA A 372 21.80 22.21 1.88
CA ALA A 372 23.17 21.71 1.79
C ALA A 372 23.95 21.80 3.11
N THR A 373 23.53 22.69 4.05
CA THR A 373 24.17 22.81 5.38
C THR A 373 23.53 21.91 6.42
N VAL A 374 22.29 21.49 6.21
CA VAL A 374 21.63 20.44 6.98
C VAL A 374 22.11 19.12 6.37
N LYS A 375 23.15 18.53 6.96
CA LYS A 375 23.74 17.28 6.43
C LYS A 375 22.65 16.25 6.15
N ALA A 376 22.71 15.66 4.96
CA ALA A 376 21.91 14.72 4.22
C ALA A 376 20.77 15.30 3.35
N GLY A 377 20.73 14.93 2.12
CA GLY A 377 19.73 14.69 1.10
C GLY A 377 18.93 15.81 0.47
N ILE A 378 19.11 16.02 -0.83
CA ILE A 378 18.22 16.79 -1.73
C ILE A 378 17.15 15.85 -2.28
N ILE A 379 15.85 16.25 -2.24
CA ILE A 379 14.73 15.46 -2.76
C ILE A 379 14.16 16.14 -4.01
N LYS A 380 13.93 15.37 -5.09
CA LYS A 380 13.02 15.69 -6.20
C LYS A 380 11.95 14.61 -6.31
N GLU A 381 10.71 14.99 -6.62
CA GLU A 381 9.52 14.18 -6.46
C GLU A 381 9.05 13.50 -7.74
N SER A 382 8.49 12.28 -7.61
CA SER A 382 7.54 11.63 -8.54
C SER A 382 6.55 10.79 -7.74
N GLU A 383 5.30 10.64 -8.23
CA GLU A 383 4.18 10.09 -7.45
C GLU A 383 3.76 8.73 -7.98
N GLU A 384 3.68 7.65 -7.14
CA GLU A 384 2.76 6.51 -7.43
C GLU A 384 2.72 5.46 -6.29
N THR A 385 1.61 5.44 -5.57
CA THR A 385 1.25 4.48 -4.52
C THR A 385 -0.27 4.48 -4.46
N THR A 386 -0.91 3.55 -3.74
CA THR A 386 -2.34 3.65 -3.43
C THR A 386 -2.59 3.51 -1.94
N HIS A 387 -3.62 4.19 -1.47
CA HIS A 387 -4.00 4.20 -0.06
C HIS A 387 -5.48 3.90 0.11
N LEU A 388 -5.84 3.22 1.21
CA LEU A 388 -7.22 3.06 1.64
C LEU A 388 -7.35 3.27 3.16
N SER A 389 -8.48 3.89 3.54
CA SER A 389 -8.86 4.21 4.91
C SER A 389 -10.23 3.65 5.22
N ILE A 390 -10.37 2.96 6.35
CA ILE A 390 -11.60 2.28 6.73
C ILE A 390 -11.90 2.50 8.21
N VAL A 391 -13.18 2.78 8.51
CA VAL A 391 -13.73 2.75 9.87
C VAL A 391 -15.02 1.95 9.83
N ASP A 392 -15.15 0.96 10.71
CA ASP A 392 -16.35 0.14 10.82
C ASP A 392 -17.34 0.67 11.91
N PRO A 393 -18.58 0.13 11.97
CA PRO A 393 -19.58 0.59 12.94
C PRO A 393 -19.18 0.36 14.41
N ALA A 394 -18.27 -0.57 14.70
CA ALA A 394 -17.77 -0.83 16.06
C ALA A 394 -16.66 0.16 16.47
N GLY A 395 -16.09 0.90 15.51
CA GLY A 395 -14.99 1.82 15.73
C GLY A 395 -13.59 1.18 15.55
N ASN A 396 -13.50 0.00 14.90
CA ASN A 396 -12.22 -0.47 14.42
C ASN A 396 -11.77 0.42 13.26
N MET A 397 -10.47 0.72 13.21
CA MET A 397 -9.85 1.55 12.17
C MET A 397 -8.81 0.73 11.43
N VAL A 398 -8.75 0.90 10.12
CA VAL A 398 -7.69 0.32 9.28
C VAL A 398 -7.20 1.37 8.28
N SER A 399 -5.88 1.52 8.19
CA SER A 399 -5.16 2.38 7.26
C SER A 399 -4.16 1.50 6.51
N VAL A 400 -4.27 1.43 5.19
CA VAL A 400 -3.39 0.59 4.36
C VAL A 400 -2.78 1.44 3.27
N THR A 401 -1.47 1.32 3.12
CA THR A 401 -0.77 1.84 1.95
C THR A 401 -0.08 0.67 1.25
N THR A 402 -0.42 0.46 -0.02
CA THR A 402 0.13 -0.61 -0.86
C THR A 402 0.62 -0.04 -2.19
N THR A 403 1.61 -0.70 -2.80
CA THR A 403 2.34 -0.12 -3.93
C THR A 403 2.89 -1.18 -4.88
N LEU A 404 3.24 -0.74 -6.06
CA LEU A 404 4.16 -1.40 -7.01
C LEU A 404 5.47 -0.60 -7.14
N ASN A 405 5.68 0.42 -6.29
CA ASN A 405 6.62 1.54 -6.32
C ASN A 405 6.22 2.58 -7.37
N ASN A 406 6.54 2.42 -8.64
CA ASN A 406 6.11 3.33 -9.69
C ASN A 406 4.72 2.92 -10.25
N SER A 407 4.05 3.85 -10.95
CA SER A 407 2.84 3.58 -11.73
C SER A 407 3.05 2.39 -12.65
N TYR A 408 2.20 1.34 -12.51
CA TYR A 408 2.36 0.05 -13.19
C TYR A 408 3.71 -0.66 -12.92
N GLY A 409 4.33 -0.44 -11.76
CA GLY A 409 5.54 -1.12 -11.31
C GLY A 409 6.67 -1.14 -12.33
N ASN A 410 7.28 -2.30 -12.53
CA ASN A 410 8.37 -2.52 -13.48
C ASN A 410 7.91 -2.66 -14.96
N ARG A 411 6.62 -2.46 -15.25
CA ARG A 411 5.99 -2.61 -16.57
C ARG A 411 5.92 -4.06 -17.08
N THR A 412 6.16 -5.05 -16.22
CA THR A 412 6.07 -6.47 -16.58
C THR A 412 4.79 -7.07 -16.01
N VAL A 413 3.99 -7.69 -16.87
CA VAL A 413 2.88 -8.56 -16.47
C VAL A 413 3.35 -10.01 -16.50
N VAL A 414 3.13 -10.75 -15.43
CA VAL A 414 3.47 -12.19 -15.37
C VAL A 414 2.58 -12.96 -16.36
N GLY A 415 3.22 -13.50 -17.41
CA GLY A 415 2.52 -14.25 -18.47
C GLY A 415 1.78 -15.48 -17.93
N GLY A 416 0.51 -15.63 -18.27
CA GLY A 416 -0.37 -16.69 -17.77
C GLY A 416 -0.91 -16.48 -16.36
N ALA A 417 -0.39 -15.48 -15.61
CA ALA A 417 -0.87 -15.14 -14.26
C ALA A 417 -1.61 -13.78 -14.23
N GLY A 418 -1.32 -12.86 -15.17
CA GLY A 418 -2.11 -11.67 -15.47
C GLY A 418 -1.99 -10.51 -14.49
N PHE A 419 -1.00 -10.49 -13.59
CA PHE A 419 -0.76 -9.36 -12.68
C PHE A 419 0.59 -8.70 -12.92
N MET A 420 0.67 -7.42 -12.54
CA MET A 420 1.85 -6.57 -12.67
C MET A 420 2.86 -6.84 -11.55
N LEU A 421 4.16 -6.83 -11.87
CA LEU A 421 5.24 -6.90 -10.89
C LEU A 421 5.71 -5.49 -10.47
N ASN A 422 6.22 -5.39 -9.25
CA ASN A 422 6.75 -4.17 -8.67
C ASN A 422 8.13 -3.81 -9.25
N ASN A 423 8.56 -2.55 -9.05
CA ASN A 423 9.95 -2.11 -9.22
C ASN A 423 10.52 -1.56 -7.92
N GLU A 424 10.23 -2.25 -6.84
CA GLU A 424 10.53 -1.81 -5.49
C GLU A 424 12.02 -1.86 -5.13
N MET A 425 12.83 -2.59 -5.90
CA MET A 425 14.28 -2.62 -5.73
C MET A 425 14.93 -1.23 -5.88
N ASP A 426 14.27 -0.28 -6.59
CA ASP A 426 14.73 1.12 -6.71
C ASP A 426 14.70 1.90 -5.40
N ASP A 427 13.88 1.48 -4.44
CA ASP A 427 13.80 2.11 -3.11
C ASP A 427 15.00 1.80 -2.20
N PHE A 428 15.85 0.83 -2.58
CA PHE A 428 17.17 0.72 -1.97
C PHE A 428 18.10 1.87 -2.37
N SER A 429 19.14 2.07 -1.57
CA SER A 429 20.28 2.89 -1.99
C SER A 429 21.07 2.12 -3.05
N VAL A 430 20.70 2.28 -4.32
CA VAL A 430 21.42 1.66 -5.47
C VAL A 430 22.90 1.96 -5.43
N LYS A 431 23.25 3.18 -5.03
CA LYS A 431 24.59 3.60 -4.62
C LYS A 431 24.44 4.59 -3.46
N PRO A 432 24.97 4.32 -2.25
CA PRO A 432 24.90 5.25 -1.14
C PRO A 432 25.36 6.65 -1.52
N GLY A 433 24.55 7.67 -1.13
CA GLY A 433 24.80 9.07 -1.49
C GLY A 433 24.29 9.49 -2.88
N VAL A 434 23.74 8.56 -3.69
CA VAL A 434 23.11 8.86 -4.98
C VAL A 434 21.58 8.76 -4.84
N PRO A 435 20.81 9.71 -5.40
CA PRO A 435 19.35 9.67 -5.32
C PRO A 435 18.77 8.55 -6.19
N ASN A 436 17.66 7.91 -5.71
CA ASN A 436 16.81 7.04 -6.51
C ASN A 436 15.90 7.86 -7.46
N MET A 437 14.97 7.19 -8.17
CA MET A 437 14.03 7.86 -9.09
C MET A 437 13.18 8.95 -8.41
N TYR A 438 12.92 8.83 -7.12
CA TYR A 438 12.16 9.81 -6.32
C TYR A 438 13.05 10.91 -5.71
N GLY A 439 14.34 10.95 -6.06
CA GLY A 439 15.30 11.87 -5.49
C GLY A 439 15.67 11.57 -4.03
N ALA A 440 15.21 10.44 -3.47
CA ALA A 440 15.60 10.02 -2.14
C ALA A 440 17.06 9.60 -2.12
N ILE A 441 17.87 10.28 -1.30
CA ILE A 441 19.23 9.85 -1.00
C ILE A 441 19.15 8.90 0.20
N GLY A 442 19.75 7.72 0.07
CA GLY A 442 19.92 6.78 1.14
C GLY A 442 21.38 6.51 1.44
N GLY A 443 21.69 6.19 2.71
CA GLY A 443 23.00 5.75 3.18
C GLY A 443 23.15 4.22 3.10
N GLU A 444 24.23 3.71 3.70
CA GLU A 444 24.52 2.27 3.81
C GLU A 444 23.41 1.51 4.60
N ALA A 445 22.70 2.19 5.50
CA ALA A 445 21.57 1.60 6.23
C ALA A 445 20.51 0.99 5.30
N ASN A 446 20.35 1.53 4.09
CA ASN A 446 19.42 1.07 3.08
C ASN A 446 20.09 0.47 1.84
N SER A 447 21.34 -0.01 1.93
CA SER A 447 22.01 -0.73 0.83
C SER A 447 21.36 -2.09 0.57
N ILE A 448 21.45 -2.59 -0.66
CA ILE A 448 20.87 -3.88 -1.09
C ILE A 448 21.58 -5.03 -0.37
N GLN A 449 20.79 -5.93 0.21
CA GLN A 449 21.26 -7.21 0.77
C GLN A 449 20.18 -8.28 0.53
N PRO A 450 20.54 -9.56 0.30
CA PRO A 450 19.57 -10.65 0.18
C PRO A 450 18.59 -10.71 1.34
N GLY A 451 17.29 -10.88 1.05
CA GLY A 451 16.23 -10.98 2.05
C GLY A 451 15.85 -9.66 2.78
N LYS A 452 16.61 -8.58 2.57
CA LYS A 452 16.35 -7.27 3.17
C LYS A 452 15.16 -6.58 2.51
N ARG A 453 14.37 -5.86 3.31
CA ARG A 453 13.30 -4.97 2.83
C ARG A 453 13.84 -3.57 2.59
N MET A 454 13.48 -2.98 1.46
CA MET A 454 13.87 -1.60 1.15
C MET A 454 13.11 -0.61 2.03
N LEU A 455 13.79 0.48 2.39
CA LEU A 455 13.19 1.59 3.13
C LEU A 455 11.98 2.16 2.36
N SER A 456 10.90 2.43 3.06
CA SER A 456 9.66 2.97 2.49
C SER A 456 9.31 4.34 3.07
N SER A 457 8.57 5.14 2.29
CA SER A 457 7.96 6.37 2.75
C SER A 457 6.44 6.24 2.97
N MET A 458 5.84 5.06 2.75
CA MET A 458 4.41 4.82 2.99
C MET A 458 4.06 5.08 4.45
N THR A 459 3.06 5.92 4.70
CA THR A 459 2.73 6.46 6.03
C THR A 459 1.26 6.22 6.38
N PRO A 460 0.80 4.96 6.47
CA PRO A 460 -0.54 4.72 6.97
C PRO A 460 -0.61 5.22 8.42
N THR A 461 -1.64 6.03 8.74
CA THR A 461 -1.72 6.74 10.01
C THR A 461 -3.14 6.73 10.56
N LEU A 462 -3.25 6.53 11.87
CA LEU A 462 -4.48 6.65 12.66
C LEU A 462 -4.31 7.76 13.68
N VAL A 463 -5.37 8.54 13.92
CA VAL A 463 -5.42 9.57 14.94
C VAL A 463 -6.59 9.32 15.86
N LEU A 464 -6.33 9.39 17.17
CA LEU A 464 -7.35 9.34 18.20
C LEU A 464 -7.45 10.69 18.89
N LYS A 465 -8.68 11.07 19.21
CA LYS A 465 -9.01 12.18 20.10
C LYS A 465 -9.84 11.65 21.25
N ASP A 466 -9.42 11.92 22.49
CA ASP A 466 -10.07 11.37 23.68
C ASP A 466 -10.22 9.83 23.65
N LYS A 467 -9.18 9.14 23.15
CA LYS A 467 -9.12 7.68 22.94
C LYS A 467 -10.14 7.13 21.92
N LYS A 468 -10.85 7.99 21.19
CA LYS A 468 -11.84 7.62 20.16
C LYS A 468 -11.25 7.80 18.76
N PRO A 469 -11.72 7.01 17.77
CA PRO A 469 -11.39 7.23 16.37
C PRO A 469 -11.65 8.67 15.95
N TYR A 470 -10.65 9.31 15.36
CA TYR A 470 -10.76 10.69 14.87
C TYR A 470 -10.41 10.79 13.39
N ILE A 471 -9.23 10.32 12.98
CA ILE A 471 -8.80 10.33 11.57
C ILE A 471 -8.15 8.99 11.23
N THR A 472 -8.42 8.46 10.03
CA THR A 472 -7.59 7.47 9.36
C THR A 472 -7.14 8.06 8.04
N ILE A 473 -5.82 8.11 7.79
CA ILE A 473 -5.24 8.89 6.72
C ILE A 473 -3.98 8.21 6.15
N GLY A 474 -3.75 8.45 4.89
CA GLY A 474 -2.54 8.21 4.14
C GLY A 474 -2.76 8.72 2.71
N THR A 475 -1.72 8.62 1.90
CA THR A 475 -1.75 9.12 0.52
C THR A 475 -0.78 8.35 -0.35
N PRO A 476 -0.95 8.31 -1.68
CA PRO A 476 0.15 8.06 -2.62
C PRO A 476 1.13 9.24 -2.62
N GLY A 477 2.33 9.06 -3.21
CA GLY A 477 3.25 10.18 -3.41
C GLY A 477 4.72 9.88 -3.15
N GLY A 478 5.17 8.62 -3.18
CA GLY A 478 6.57 8.26 -2.96
C GLY A 478 7.16 8.94 -1.71
N THR A 479 8.26 9.67 -1.86
CA THR A 479 8.91 10.37 -0.73
C THR A 479 8.11 11.53 -0.16
N THR A 480 7.07 12.03 -0.85
CA THR A 480 6.20 13.11 -0.33
C THR A 480 5.07 12.62 0.55
N ILE A 481 4.88 11.30 0.68
CA ILE A 481 3.81 10.74 1.52
C ILE A 481 3.87 11.27 2.96
N PRO A 482 5.02 11.23 3.68
CA PRO A 482 5.07 11.73 5.05
C PRO A 482 4.75 13.22 5.16
N THR A 483 5.26 14.05 4.24
CA THR A 483 4.98 15.50 4.26
C THR A 483 3.52 15.81 3.95
N SER A 484 2.89 15.07 3.02
CA SER A 484 1.47 15.25 2.71
C SER A 484 0.57 14.85 3.89
N VAL A 485 0.86 13.73 4.57
CA VAL A 485 0.15 13.33 5.80
C VAL A 485 0.38 14.36 6.90
N TYR A 486 1.62 14.81 7.11
CA TYR A 486 1.98 15.84 8.05
C TYR A 486 1.19 17.15 7.81
N GLN A 487 1.20 17.67 6.58
CA GLN A 487 0.48 18.90 6.22
C GLN A 487 -1.04 18.75 6.45
N ALA A 488 -1.63 17.62 6.07
CA ALA A 488 -3.04 17.36 6.29
C ALA A 488 -3.39 17.34 7.80
N LEU A 489 -2.56 16.70 8.63
CA LEU A 489 -2.74 16.66 10.07
C LEU A 489 -2.59 18.05 10.71
N ILE A 490 -1.60 18.83 10.31
CA ILE A 490 -1.44 20.23 10.75
C ILE A 490 -2.68 21.07 10.36
N ASN A 491 -3.17 20.91 9.13
CA ASN A 491 -4.35 21.64 8.66
C ASN A 491 -5.58 21.35 9.52
N VAL A 492 -5.82 20.09 9.86
CA VAL A 492 -6.97 19.69 10.68
C VAL A 492 -6.77 20.10 12.15
N ILE A 493 -5.59 19.84 12.73
CA ILE A 493 -5.37 19.98 14.18
C ILE A 493 -5.05 21.42 14.57
N ASP A 494 -4.20 22.11 13.82
CA ASP A 494 -3.75 23.47 14.15
C ASP A 494 -4.63 24.57 13.55
N PHE A 495 -5.19 24.33 12.35
CA PHE A 495 -5.99 25.35 11.64
C PHE A 495 -7.49 25.05 11.62
N ASN A 496 -7.95 23.92 12.21
CA ASN A 496 -9.37 23.51 12.30
C ASN A 496 -10.08 23.45 10.93
N MET A 497 -9.40 22.91 9.92
CA MET A 497 -9.93 22.76 8.56
C MET A 497 -10.72 21.47 8.39
#